data_b869c05ffd0f0b54b5d83be0b7fa1813
#
_entry.id   b869c05ffd0f0b54b5d83be0b7fa1813
#
_cell.length_a   1.000
_cell.length_b   1.000
_cell.length_c   1.000
_cell.angle_alpha   90.00
_cell.angle_beta   90.00
_cell.angle_gamma   90.00
#
_symmetry.space_group_name_H-M   'P 1'
#
loop_
_entity.id
_entity.type
_entity.pdbx_description
1 polymer ?
#
loop_
_entity_poly.entity_id
_entity_poly.type
_entity_poly.pdbx_seq_one_letter_code
_entity_poly.pdbx_strand_id
1 'polypeptide(L)'
;MRKFWRTAVAAAAVLTVATAAQAGDPDACKSVRLSDIGWTDITSTTAMTATLLKGLGYAPKIDQLSEEVTYTSMKKGDTDVFLGDWEPSMTSVRKPYVDEGSVVVLPDANLPQGAKYTLAVPQYTWDKGLKDFADIAKFKDSLQGKIYGIEPGNDGNGLILGLIKDNKDGLKDFQLVESSEQGMLAQVDRATRRNDDIVFLGWAPHPMNVKYKMQYLTGGDDSFGPDFGAAKVYTNERKDWASQCPNAAKLIANMKFSVDMENTWMDKILNGGEDPAKVATDWLKANPGALDTFLAGVTTVDGQPGEDAVKKSLGI
;
A
#
# COMPACT_ATOMS: atom_id res chain seq x y z
N MET A 1 70.24 47.22 33.00
CA MET A 1 69.33 46.96 31.89
C MET A 1 68.89 45.55 32.00
N ARG A 2 67.69 45.26 32.51
CA ARG A 2 67.12 43.93 32.67
C ARG A 2 66.06 43.73 31.56
N LYS A 3 66.28 42.79 30.65
CA LYS A 3 65.34 42.37 29.62
C LYS A 3 64.34 41.38 30.21
N PHE A 4 63.03 41.72 30.24
CA PHE A 4 61.94 40.79 30.55
C PHE A 4 61.54 40.07 29.29
N TRP A 5 61.66 38.75 29.26
CA TRP A 5 61.06 37.88 28.25
C TRP A 5 59.64 37.53 28.67
N ARG A 6 58.70 37.92 27.83
CA ARG A 6 57.30 37.51 27.97
C ARG A 6 57.08 36.24 27.14
N THR A 7 56.86 35.13 27.79
CA THR A 7 56.39 33.91 27.18
C THR A 7 54.89 34.00 26.99
N ALA A 8 54.39 33.99 25.73
CA ALA A 8 52.97 33.90 25.39
C ALA A 8 52.61 32.39 25.35
N VAL A 9 51.74 31.97 26.25
CA VAL A 9 51.12 30.65 26.24
C VAL A 9 49.86 30.73 25.31
N ALA A 10 49.96 30.09 24.15
CA ALA A 10 48.79 29.92 23.26
C ALA A 10 47.93 28.75 23.76
N ALA A 11 46.74 29.05 24.29
CA ALA A 11 45.74 28.07 24.63
C ALA A 11 45.03 27.64 23.35
N ALA A 12 45.25 26.43 22.90
CA ALA A 12 44.49 25.79 21.81
C ALA A 12 43.13 25.33 22.34
N ALA A 13 42.09 26.06 21.97
CA ALA A 13 40.70 25.62 22.23
C ALA A 13 40.36 24.45 21.28
N VAL A 14 40.24 23.24 21.82
CA VAL A 14 39.72 22.10 21.11
C VAL A 14 38.17 22.26 21.04
N LEU A 15 37.66 22.66 19.89
CA LEU A 15 36.23 22.62 19.59
C LEU A 15 35.81 21.16 19.43
N THR A 16 35.27 20.56 20.47
CA THR A 16 34.51 19.30 20.36
C THR A 16 33.21 19.61 19.64
N VAL A 17 33.13 19.24 18.38
CA VAL A 17 31.85 19.18 17.65
C VAL A 17 31.06 18.05 18.30
N ALA A 18 30.13 18.39 19.20
CA ALA A 18 29.14 17.46 19.69
C ALA A 18 28.22 17.16 18.49
N THR A 19 28.39 15.99 17.86
CA THR A 19 27.35 15.40 17.01
C THR A 19 26.15 15.23 17.92
N ALA A 20 25.07 15.98 17.68
CA ALA A 20 23.79 15.74 18.33
C ALA A 20 23.41 14.30 18.02
N ALA A 21 23.52 13.41 19.00
CA ALA A 21 22.96 12.07 18.92
C ALA A 21 21.46 12.29 18.66
N GLN A 22 20.96 11.86 17.52
CA GLN A 22 19.54 11.90 17.21
C GLN A 22 18.89 10.95 18.22
N ALA A 23 18.06 11.51 19.10
CA ALA A 23 17.37 10.70 20.11
C ALA A 23 16.52 9.67 19.38
N GLY A 24 16.63 8.40 19.80
CA GLY A 24 15.75 7.35 19.31
C GLY A 24 14.30 7.61 19.75
N ASP A 25 13.40 6.78 19.27
CA ASP A 25 12.00 6.85 19.66
C ASP A 25 11.80 6.37 21.13
N PRO A 26 10.78 6.89 21.84
CA PRO A 26 10.42 6.38 23.17
C PRO A 26 10.10 4.88 23.16
N ASP A 27 10.25 4.22 24.33
CA ASP A 27 9.95 2.78 24.49
C ASP A 27 8.54 2.39 24.05
N ALA A 28 7.56 3.29 24.21
CA ALA A 28 6.18 3.10 23.76
C ALA A 28 6.08 2.90 22.23
N CYS A 29 7.06 3.36 21.47
CA CYS A 29 7.12 3.25 20.00
C CYS A 29 7.82 1.98 19.52
N LYS A 30 8.37 1.16 20.40
CA LYS A 30 9.02 -0.10 20.01
C LYS A 30 8.08 -1.03 19.26
N SER A 31 6.80 -1.05 19.61
CA SER A 31 5.78 -1.81 18.89
C SER A 31 5.10 -0.89 17.88
N VAL A 32 5.20 -1.23 16.59
CA VAL A 32 4.50 -0.55 15.49
C VAL A 32 3.45 -1.50 14.95
N ARG A 33 2.18 -1.10 14.97
CA ARG A 33 1.04 -1.92 14.57
C ARG A 33 0.57 -1.50 13.18
N LEU A 34 0.69 -2.43 12.25
CA LEU A 34 0.36 -2.24 10.83
C LEU A 34 -0.92 -3.01 10.51
N SER A 35 -1.80 -2.41 9.74
CA SER A 35 -2.94 -3.12 9.16
C SER A 35 -2.57 -3.67 7.78
N ASP A 36 -2.93 -4.93 7.54
CA ASP A 36 -2.96 -5.58 6.23
C ASP A 36 -4.40 -6.01 5.97
N ILE A 37 -4.94 -5.67 4.81
CA ILE A 37 -6.32 -6.02 4.46
C ILE A 37 -6.40 -7.25 3.53
N GLY A 38 -5.25 -7.87 3.25
CA GLY A 38 -5.16 -9.13 2.52
C GLY A 38 -5.10 -8.99 1.00
N TRP A 39 -5.01 -7.75 0.49
CA TRP A 39 -4.67 -7.53 -0.92
C TRP A 39 -3.17 -7.67 -1.10
N THR A 40 -2.75 -8.34 -2.15
CA THR A 40 -1.35 -8.74 -2.32
C THR A 40 -0.39 -7.54 -2.42
N ASP A 41 -0.83 -6.40 -3.00
CA ASP A 41 -0.08 -5.15 -3.02
C ASP A 41 0.17 -4.63 -1.60
N ILE A 42 -0.88 -4.56 -0.77
CA ILE A 42 -0.77 -4.06 0.61
C ILE A 42 -0.03 -5.06 1.51
N THR A 43 -0.25 -6.36 1.31
CA THR A 43 0.55 -7.40 1.99
C THR A 43 2.04 -7.24 1.68
N SER A 44 2.39 -6.95 0.42
CA SER A 44 3.79 -6.79 0.01
C SER A 44 4.44 -5.53 0.58
N THR A 45 3.76 -4.38 0.49
CA THR A 45 4.25 -3.10 1.01
C THR A 45 4.32 -3.07 2.53
N THR A 46 3.35 -3.71 3.20
CA THR A 46 3.35 -3.89 4.66
C THR A 46 4.50 -4.79 5.12
N ALA A 47 4.75 -5.91 4.43
CA ALA A 47 5.86 -6.81 4.74
C ALA A 47 7.23 -6.13 4.52
N MET A 48 7.37 -5.32 3.48
CA MET A 48 8.57 -4.51 3.23
C MET A 48 8.82 -3.55 4.38
N THR A 49 7.80 -2.80 4.77
CA THR A 49 7.86 -1.84 5.88
C THR A 49 8.20 -2.53 7.20
N ALA A 50 7.55 -3.66 7.49
CA ALA A 50 7.81 -4.44 8.70
C ALA A 50 9.25 -5.01 8.73
N THR A 51 9.79 -5.41 7.58
CA THR A 51 11.17 -5.91 7.47
C THR A 51 12.18 -4.82 7.82
N LEU A 52 11.98 -3.59 7.34
CA LEU A 52 12.83 -2.44 7.67
C LEU A 52 12.68 -2.06 9.15
N LEU A 53 11.46 -2.00 9.68
CA LEU A 53 11.22 -1.75 11.11
C LEU A 53 11.96 -2.76 12.00
N LYS A 54 11.90 -4.05 11.67
CA LYS A 54 12.66 -5.09 12.41
C LYS A 54 14.17 -4.83 12.38
N GLY A 55 14.71 -4.49 11.21
CA GLY A 55 16.13 -4.16 11.05
C GLY A 55 16.57 -2.95 11.87
N LEU A 56 15.64 -2.01 12.11
CA LEU A 56 15.85 -0.83 12.96
C LEU A 56 15.65 -1.10 14.45
N GLY A 57 15.29 -2.33 14.85
CA GLY A 57 15.09 -2.71 16.24
C GLY A 57 13.68 -2.48 16.79
N TYR A 58 12.69 -2.15 15.93
CA TYR A 58 11.29 -2.14 16.30
C TYR A 58 10.70 -3.57 16.31
N ALA A 59 9.53 -3.71 16.93
CA ALA A 59 8.73 -4.93 16.95
C ALA A 59 7.41 -4.70 16.19
N PRO A 60 7.42 -4.75 14.84
CA PRO A 60 6.21 -4.57 14.06
C PRO A 60 5.24 -5.73 14.30
N LYS A 61 3.96 -5.40 14.40
CA LYS A 61 2.84 -6.34 14.41
C LYS A 61 1.97 -6.06 13.20
N ILE A 62 1.61 -7.10 12.47
CA ILE A 62 0.73 -7.00 11.31
C ILE A 62 -0.57 -7.70 11.71
N ASP A 63 -1.67 -6.96 11.69
CA ASP A 63 -3.01 -7.48 11.92
C ASP A 63 -3.77 -7.46 10.59
N GLN A 64 -4.33 -8.61 10.21
CA GLN A 64 -5.17 -8.71 9.03
C GLN A 64 -6.60 -8.29 9.40
N LEU A 65 -7.04 -7.16 8.84
CA LEU A 65 -8.31 -6.50 9.16
C LEU A 65 -9.07 -6.20 7.87
N SER A 66 -10.39 -6.00 7.96
CA SER A 66 -11.13 -5.38 6.85
C SER A 66 -10.90 -3.86 6.82
N GLU A 67 -11.28 -3.20 5.71
CA GLU A 67 -11.15 -1.75 5.58
C GLU A 67 -11.80 -0.99 6.75
N GLU A 68 -13.07 -1.26 7.02
CA GLU A 68 -13.82 -0.60 8.09
C GLU A 68 -13.24 -0.86 9.48
N VAL A 69 -12.78 -2.10 9.72
CA VAL A 69 -12.13 -2.47 10.99
C VAL A 69 -10.77 -1.78 11.13
N THR A 70 -10.03 -1.60 10.04
CA THR A 70 -8.76 -0.87 10.03
C THR A 70 -8.95 0.55 10.56
N TYR A 71 -9.87 1.32 9.99
CA TYR A 71 -10.11 2.70 10.44
C TYR A 71 -10.67 2.77 11.86
N THR A 72 -11.56 1.85 12.23
CA THR A 72 -12.07 1.76 13.61
C THR A 72 -10.95 1.45 14.60
N SER A 73 -10.02 0.57 14.24
CA SER A 73 -8.85 0.19 15.03
C SER A 73 -7.85 1.35 15.18
N MET A 74 -7.62 2.10 14.11
CA MET A 74 -6.80 3.33 14.14
C MET A 74 -7.41 4.38 15.08
N LYS A 75 -8.73 4.60 15.01
CA LYS A 75 -9.45 5.52 15.92
C LYS A 75 -9.31 5.12 17.39
N LYS A 76 -9.35 3.81 17.69
CA LYS A 76 -9.16 3.28 19.06
C LYS A 76 -7.70 3.32 19.53
N GLY A 77 -6.76 3.54 18.60
CA GLY A 77 -5.34 3.49 18.88
C GLY A 77 -4.77 2.08 18.91
N ASP A 78 -5.47 1.09 18.34
CA ASP A 78 -5.02 -0.32 18.27
C ASP A 78 -4.20 -0.60 16.99
N THR A 79 -4.34 0.23 15.95
CA THR A 79 -3.53 0.24 14.72
C THR A 79 -2.83 1.59 14.59
N ASP A 80 -1.56 1.59 14.20
CA ASP A 80 -0.76 2.82 14.05
C ASP A 80 -0.72 3.31 12.61
N VAL A 81 -0.55 2.39 11.65
CA VAL A 81 -0.31 2.72 10.23
C VAL A 81 -1.07 1.76 9.31
N PHE A 82 -1.58 2.31 8.22
CA PHE A 82 -2.18 1.59 7.10
C PHE A 82 -1.63 2.14 5.78
N LEU A 83 -1.07 1.28 4.92
CA LEU A 83 -0.39 1.68 3.68
C LEU A 83 -1.27 1.57 2.42
N GLY A 84 -2.54 1.22 2.58
CA GLY A 84 -3.41 0.80 1.47
C GLY A 84 -4.64 1.68 1.24
N ASP A 85 -4.56 2.98 1.48
CA ASP A 85 -5.67 3.91 1.25
C ASP A 85 -5.77 4.26 -0.24
N TRP A 86 -6.59 3.51 -0.97
CA TRP A 86 -6.83 3.66 -2.40
C TRP A 86 -7.87 4.76 -2.68
N GLU A 87 -7.42 5.88 -3.22
CA GLU A 87 -8.26 7.02 -3.56
C GLU A 87 -8.54 7.10 -5.07
N PRO A 88 -9.81 7.35 -5.49
CA PRO A 88 -10.93 7.86 -4.68
C PRO A 88 -11.87 6.79 -4.10
N SER A 89 -11.68 5.49 -4.37
CA SER A 89 -12.64 4.44 -4.03
C SER A 89 -12.89 4.31 -2.52
N MET A 90 -11.84 4.45 -1.68
CA MET A 90 -11.95 4.37 -0.23
C MET A 90 -12.39 5.68 0.45
N THR A 91 -12.63 6.76 -0.31
CA THR A 91 -12.99 8.07 0.28
C THR A 91 -14.16 7.97 1.26
N SER A 92 -15.20 7.19 0.92
CA SER A 92 -16.41 7.09 1.74
C SER A 92 -16.16 6.38 3.07
N VAL A 93 -15.31 5.36 3.09
CA VAL A 93 -14.96 4.60 4.30
C VAL A 93 -14.05 5.43 5.21
N ARG A 94 -13.06 6.10 4.63
CA ARG A 94 -12.06 6.89 5.37
C ARG A 94 -12.60 8.21 5.91
N LYS A 95 -13.44 8.91 5.12
CA LYS A 95 -13.84 10.29 5.39
C LYS A 95 -14.33 10.58 6.81
N PRO A 96 -15.18 9.76 7.45
CA PRO A 96 -15.61 10.00 8.82
C PRO A 96 -14.46 10.13 9.83
N TYR A 97 -13.42 9.32 9.67
CA TYR A 97 -12.26 9.26 10.57
C TYR A 97 -11.28 10.41 10.36
N VAL A 98 -11.16 10.89 9.11
CA VAL A 98 -10.37 12.07 8.77
C VAL A 98 -11.06 13.35 9.24
N ASP A 99 -12.38 13.47 9.00
CA ASP A 99 -13.17 14.65 9.38
C ASP A 99 -13.19 14.84 10.91
N GLU A 100 -13.23 13.77 11.69
CA GLU A 100 -13.15 13.85 13.17
C GLU A 100 -11.71 13.94 13.69
N GLY A 101 -10.69 13.82 12.81
CA GLY A 101 -9.28 13.95 13.13
C GLY A 101 -8.68 12.75 13.88
N SER A 102 -9.29 11.55 13.80
CA SER A 102 -8.72 10.33 14.39
C SER A 102 -7.71 9.63 13.48
N VAL A 103 -7.76 9.92 12.18
CA VAL A 103 -6.84 9.42 11.15
C VAL A 103 -6.23 10.58 10.39
N VAL A 104 -4.95 10.50 10.11
CA VAL A 104 -4.16 11.44 9.31
C VAL A 104 -3.74 10.76 8.03
N VAL A 105 -4.07 11.33 6.89
CA VAL A 105 -3.56 10.90 5.58
C VAL A 105 -2.24 11.60 5.32
N LEU A 106 -1.19 10.87 5.00
CA LEU A 106 0.07 11.49 4.61
C LEU A 106 -0.09 12.25 3.28
N PRO A 107 0.55 13.41 3.13
CA PRO A 107 0.29 14.31 2.00
C PRO A 107 0.71 13.73 0.65
N ASP A 108 1.73 12.89 0.64
CA ASP A 108 2.30 12.30 -0.57
C ASP A 108 1.87 10.84 -0.72
N ALA A 109 1.33 10.48 -1.86
CA ALA A 109 1.04 9.08 -2.20
C ALA A 109 2.28 8.20 -2.00
N ASN A 110 2.08 6.99 -1.49
CA ASN A 110 3.17 6.02 -1.35
C ASN A 110 3.46 5.30 -2.69
N LEU A 111 2.53 5.36 -3.65
CA LEU A 111 2.71 4.96 -5.04
C LEU A 111 2.62 6.20 -5.95
N PRO A 112 3.72 7.00 -6.10
CA PRO A 112 3.67 8.31 -6.76
C PRO A 112 3.38 8.25 -8.26
N GLN A 113 3.65 7.12 -8.95
CA GLN A 113 3.29 6.92 -10.35
C GLN A 113 1.79 6.76 -10.58
N GLY A 114 1.02 6.58 -9.50
CA GLY A 114 -0.41 6.30 -9.54
C GLY A 114 -0.74 4.83 -9.74
N ALA A 115 -2.00 4.55 -9.59
CA ALA A 115 -2.60 3.24 -9.66
C ALA A 115 -3.82 3.27 -10.58
N LYS A 116 -4.45 2.12 -10.79
CA LYS A 116 -5.71 2.01 -11.51
C LYS A 116 -6.61 1.01 -10.79
N TYR A 117 -7.90 1.32 -10.67
CA TYR A 117 -8.88 0.47 -10.07
C TYR A 117 -10.26 0.65 -10.73
N THR A 118 -10.76 -0.36 -11.42
CA THR A 118 -12.08 -0.34 -12.05
C THR A 118 -12.46 -1.75 -12.53
N LEU A 119 -13.59 -1.88 -13.25
CA LEU A 119 -13.97 -3.14 -13.88
C LEU A 119 -13.09 -3.44 -15.12
N ALA A 120 -12.81 -4.71 -15.29
CA ALA A 120 -12.00 -5.23 -16.40
C ALA A 120 -12.65 -6.46 -17.03
N VAL A 121 -12.25 -6.72 -18.28
CA VAL A 121 -12.65 -7.89 -19.06
C VAL A 121 -11.46 -8.48 -19.79
N PRO A 122 -11.46 -9.78 -20.13
CA PRO A 122 -10.47 -10.36 -21.03
C PRO A 122 -10.50 -9.70 -22.41
N GLN A 123 -9.36 -9.67 -23.11
CA GLN A 123 -9.24 -9.06 -24.43
C GLN A 123 -10.27 -9.61 -25.42
N TYR A 124 -10.53 -10.93 -25.43
CA TYR A 124 -11.50 -11.53 -26.33
C TYR A 124 -12.95 -11.08 -26.04
N THR A 125 -13.29 -10.74 -24.81
CA THR A 125 -14.59 -10.14 -24.45
C THR A 125 -14.66 -8.69 -24.90
N TRP A 126 -13.58 -7.93 -24.73
CA TRP A 126 -13.43 -6.57 -25.28
C TRP A 126 -13.60 -6.54 -26.79
N ASP A 127 -12.98 -7.48 -27.50
CA ASP A 127 -13.05 -7.57 -28.98
C ASP A 127 -14.48 -7.90 -29.47
N LYS A 128 -15.29 -8.57 -28.64
CA LYS A 128 -16.73 -8.80 -28.92
C LYS A 128 -17.57 -7.53 -28.73
N GLY A 129 -17.01 -6.45 -28.17
CA GLY A 129 -17.69 -5.16 -28.05
C GLY A 129 -18.04 -4.75 -26.61
N LEU A 130 -17.67 -5.50 -25.55
CA LEU A 130 -17.82 -5.09 -24.17
C LEU A 130 -16.65 -4.19 -23.78
N LYS A 131 -16.82 -2.87 -23.96
CA LYS A 131 -15.76 -1.87 -23.81
C LYS A 131 -16.07 -0.81 -22.75
N ASP A 132 -17.34 -0.65 -22.44
CA ASP A 132 -17.84 0.41 -21.58
C ASP A 132 -18.81 -0.18 -20.54
N PHE A 133 -18.95 0.48 -19.39
CA PHE A 133 -19.94 0.08 -18.37
C PHE A 133 -21.33 -0.04 -18.96
N ALA A 134 -21.71 0.86 -19.88
CA ALA A 134 -23.00 0.82 -20.59
C ALA A 134 -23.15 -0.40 -21.54
N ASP A 135 -22.09 -1.10 -21.83
CA ASP A 135 -22.15 -2.33 -22.63
C ASP A 135 -22.46 -3.57 -21.78
N ILE A 136 -22.16 -3.56 -20.45
CA ILE A 136 -22.25 -4.73 -19.58
C ILE A 136 -23.63 -5.38 -19.67
N ALA A 137 -24.69 -4.58 -19.62
CA ALA A 137 -26.07 -5.09 -19.70
C ALA A 137 -26.38 -5.84 -21.01
N LYS A 138 -25.72 -5.50 -22.12
CA LYS A 138 -25.88 -6.17 -23.43
C LYS A 138 -25.28 -7.58 -23.44
N PHE A 139 -24.35 -7.86 -22.54
CA PHE A 139 -23.68 -9.15 -22.39
C PHE A 139 -24.26 -9.98 -21.24
N LYS A 140 -25.44 -9.61 -20.69
CA LYS A 140 -26.00 -10.27 -19.50
C LYS A 140 -26.03 -11.78 -19.60
N ASP A 141 -26.46 -12.35 -20.72
CA ASP A 141 -26.60 -13.78 -20.90
C ASP A 141 -25.24 -14.48 -20.90
N SER A 142 -24.25 -13.97 -21.64
CA SER A 142 -22.90 -14.55 -21.70
C SER A 142 -22.13 -14.37 -20.37
N LEU A 143 -22.40 -13.27 -19.64
CA LEU A 143 -21.89 -13.01 -18.29
C LEU A 143 -22.67 -13.76 -17.21
N GLN A 144 -23.77 -14.45 -17.56
CA GLN A 144 -24.70 -15.08 -16.60
C GLN A 144 -25.24 -14.12 -15.55
N GLY A 145 -25.36 -12.81 -15.89
CA GLY A 145 -25.79 -11.77 -14.97
C GLY A 145 -24.85 -11.57 -13.77
N LYS A 146 -23.55 -11.81 -13.91
CA LYS A 146 -22.57 -11.76 -12.82
C LYS A 146 -21.47 -10.75 -13.07
N ILE A 147 -21.07 -10.06 -12.01
CA ILE A 147 -19.86 -9.25 -11.91
C ILE A 147 -19.05 -9.83 -10.75
N TYR A 148 -17.76 -10.02 -10.94
CA TYR A 148 -16.91 -10.66 -9.92
C TYR A 148 -16.11 -9.61 -9.16
N GLY A 149 -16.36 -9.54 -7.86
CA GLY A 149 -15.65 -8.72 -6.89
C GLY A 149 -14.73 -9.53 -6.01
N ILE A 150 -14.21 -8.86 -4.99
CA ILE A 150 -13.30 -9.46 -4.01
C ILE A 150 -14.00 -9.70 -2.67
N GLU A 151 -13.38 -9.45 -1.52
CA GLU A 151 -13.97 -9.79 -0.22
C GLU A 151 -15.20 -8.93 0.12
N PRO A 152 -16.16 -9.49 0.88
CA PRO A 152 -17.31 -8.73 1.37
C PRO A 152 -16.87 -7.51 2.20
N GLY A 153 -17.52 -6.36 1.94
CA GLY A 153 -17.21 -5.10 2.61
C GLY A 153 -16.07 -4.30 1.97
N ASN A 154 -15.53 -4.78 0.84
CA ASN A 154 -14.58 -4.04 0.03
C ASN A 154 -15.24 -2.81 -0.62
N ASP A 155 -14.49 -1.72 -0.75
CA ASP A 155 -14.95 -0.46 -1.33
C ASP A 155 -15.43 -0.60 -2.79
N GLY A 156 -14.68 -1.29 -3.65
CA GLY A 156 -15.06 -1.56 -5.03
C GLY A 156 -16.30 -2.43 -5.15
N ASN A 157 -16.47 -3.42 -4.27
CA ASN A 157 -17.71 -4.18 -4.16
C ASN A 157 -18.87 -3.24 -3.82
N GLY A 158 -18.67 -2.31 -2.89
CA GLY A 158 -19.65 -1.29 -2.52
C GLY A 158 -20.06 -0.41 -3.69
N LEU A 159 -19.09 0.03 -4.52
CA LEU A 159 -19.35 0.80 -5.74
C LEU A 159 -20.21 -0.02 -6.74
N ILE A 160 -19.88 -1.28 -6.99
CA ILE A 160 -20.63 -2.16 -7.90
C ILE A 160 -22.07 -2.38 -7.37
N LEU A 161 -22.21 -2.65 -6.06
CA LEU A 161 -23.53 -2.79 -5.44
C LEU A 161 -24.36 -1.52 -5.56
N GLY A 162 -23.76 -0.34 -5.47
CA GLY A 162 -24.39 0.94 -5.74
C GLY A 162 -24.91 1.03 -7.18
N LEU A 163 -24.08 0.70 -8.16
CA LEU A 163 -24.47 0.68 -9.59
C LEU A 163 -25.65 -0.26 -9.86
N ILE A 164 -25.62 -1.45 -9.25
CA ILE A 164 -26.71 -2.45 -9.38
C ILE A 164 -27.99 -1.90 -8.75
N LYS A 165 -27.93 -1.39 -7.52
CA LYS A 165 -29.06 -0.84 -6.78
C LYS A 165 -29.73 0.31 -7.52
N ASP A 166 -28.94 1.22 -8.07
CA ASP A 166 -29.42 2.42 -8.77
C ASP A 166 -29.79 2.14 -10.23
N ASN A 167 -29.67 0.89 -10.68
CA ASN A 167 -29.86 0.47 -12.06
C ASN A 167 -29.02 1.29 -13.06
N LYS A 168 -27.84 1.72 -12.65
CA LYS A 168 -26.91 2.43 -13.53
C LYS A 168 -26.56 1.51 -14.70
N ASP A 169 -26.62 2.03 -15.91
CA ASP A 169 -26.29 1.30 -17.14
C ASP A 169 -27.07 -0.03 -17.34
N GLY A 170 -28.25 -0.16 -16.69
CA GLY A 170 -29.09 -1.36 -16.80
C GLY A 170 -28.66 -2.55 -15.95
N LEU A 171 -27.87 -2.32 -14.88
CA LEU A 171 -27.25 -3.38 -14.08
C LEU A 171 -28.15 -3.98 -12.99
N LYS A 172 -29.40 -3.53 -12.80
CA LYS A 172 -30.30 -3.99 -11.71
C LYS A 172 -30.48 -5.51 -11.61
N ASP A 173 -30.32 -6.22 -12.73
CA ASP A 173 -30.52 -7.67 -12.79
C ASP A 173 -29.19 -8.44 -12.72
N PHE A 174 -28.08 -7.76 -12.41
CA PHE A 174 -26.80 -8.38 -12.17
C PHE A 174 -26.62 -8.72 -10.69
N GLN A 175 -25.75 -9.67 -10.42
CA GLN A 175 -25.34 -10.07 -9.09
C GLN A 175 -23.82 -9.87 -8.95
N LEU A 176 -23.41 -9.24 -7.87
CA LEU A 176 -22.02 -9.23 -7.48
C LEU A 176 -21.66 -10.58 -6.84
N VAL A 177 -20.61 -11.21 -7.33
CA VAL A 177 -20.04 -12.41 -6.73
C VAL A 177 -18.86 -12.00 -5.87
N GLU A 178 -19.08 -11.94 -4.57
CA GLU A 178 -18.06 -11.62 -3.58
C GLU A 178 -17.27 -12.87 -3.19
N SER A 179 -15.95 -12.75 -3.01
CA SER A 179 -15.09 -13.86 -2.60
C SER A 179 -13.83 -13.40 -1.87
N SER A 180 -12.74 -13.24 -2.57
CA SER A 180 -11.44 -12.67 -2.18
C SER A 180 -10.67 -12.38 -3.46
N GLU A 181 -9.54 -11.66 -3.38
CA GLU A 181 -8.63 -11.49 -4.52
C GLU A 181 -8.33 -12.85 -5.21
N GLN A 182 -7.87 -13.83 -4.45
CA GLN A 182 -7.52 -15.15 -4.98
C GLN A 182 -8.75 -15.90 -5.52
N GLY A 183 -9.90 -15.77 -4.86
CA GLY A 183 -11.16 -16.37 -5.29
C GLY A 183 -11.64 -15.79 -6.62
N MET A 184 -11.60 -14.46 -6.79
CA MET A 184 -11.91 -13.77 -8.04
C MET A 184 -10.93 -14.19 -9.15
N LEU A 185 -9.63 -14.16 -8.89
CA LEU A 185 -8.61 -14.54 -9.87
C LEU A 185 -8.76 -15.99 -10.33
N ALA A 186 -9.18 -16.91 -9.44
CA ALA A 186 -9.49 -18.29 -9.82
C ALA A 186 -10.69 -18.37 -10.79
N GLN A 187 -11.68 -17.48 -10.69
CA GLN A 187 -12.78 -17.40 -11.67
C GLN A 187 -12.29 -16.82 -13.00
N VAL A 188 -11.48 -15.76 -12.96
CA VAL A 188 -10.86 -15.17 -14.17
C VAL A 188 -10.03 -16.23 -14.91
N ASP A 189 -9.20 -16.98 -14.18
CA ASP A 189 -8.37 -18.04 -14.73
C ASP A 189 -9.22 -19.16 -15.38
N ARG A 190 -10.33 -19.52 -14.77
CA ARG A 190 -11.28 -20.51 -15.32
C ARG A 190 -11.97 -19.99 -16.57
N ALA A 191 -12.45 -18.76 -16.55
CA ALA A 191 -13.12 -18.12 -17.68
C ALA A 191 -12.17 -17.96 -18.88
N THR A 192 -10.96 -17.46 -18.65
CA THR A 192 -9.96 -17.25 -19.71
C THR A 192 -9.54 -18.55 -20.40
N ARG A 193 -9.40 -19.66 -19.65
CA ARG A 193 -9.10 -20.98 -20.25
C ARG A 193 -10.21 -21.51 -21.17
N ARG A 194 -11.45 -21.08 -20.95
CA ARG A 194 -12.63 -21.51 -21.72
C ARG A 194 -13.07 -20.49 -22.76
N ASN A 195 -12.46 -19.30 -22.78
CA ASN A 195 -12.93 -18.13 -23.50
C ASN A 195 -14.38 -17.74 -23.14
N ASP A 196 -14.78 -17.97 -21.88
CA ASP A 196 -16.06 -17.51 -21.33
C ASP A 196 -15.97 -16.01 -21.01
N ASP A 197 -17.04 -15.26 -21.29
CA ASP A 197 -17.09 -13.84 -20.95
C ASP A 197 -17.15 -13.67 -19.42
N ILE A 198 -16.38 -12.71 -18.90
CA ILE A 198 -16.31 -12.39 -17.48
C ILE A 198 -16.02 -10.88 -17.29
N VAL A 199 -16.69 -10.26 -16.34
CA VAL A 199 -16.41 -8.90 -15.83
C VAL A 199 -15.98 -9.02 -14.38
N PHE A 200 -14.87 -8.39 -14.02
CA PHE A 200 -14.29 -8.50 -12.70
C PHE A 200 -13.58 -7.21 -12.26
N LEU A 201 -13.37 -7.04 -10.97
CA LEU A 201 -12.53 -5.96 -10.45
C LEU A 201 -11.09 -6.17 -10.89
N GLY A 202 -10.51 -5.14 -11.50
CA GLY A 202 -9.13 -5.12 -11.92
C GLY A 202 -8.40 -3.91 -11.38
N TRP A 203 -7.13 -4.08 -11.04
CA TRP A 203 -6.27 -2.97 -10.61
C TRP A 203 -4.82 -3.12 -11.09
N ALA A 204 -4.11 -2.02 -11.07
CA ALA A 204 -2.67 -1.94 -11.30
C ALA A 204 -2.02 -1.05 -10.23
N PRO A 205 -0.86 -1.44 -9.66
CA PRO A 205 -0.06 -2.63 -10.01
C PRO A 205 -0.73 -3.94 -9.61
N HIS A 206 -0.65 -4.95 -10.46
CA HIS A 206 -1.04 -6.32 -10.16
C HIS A 206 -0.57 -7.29 -11.25
N PRO A 207 -0.06 -8.49 -10.92
CA PRO A 207 0.37 -9.52 -11.88
C PRO A 207 -0.72 -9.97 -12.87
N MET A 208 -2.03 -9.80 -12.51
CA MET A 208 -3.13 -10.12 -13.42
C MET A 208 -3.03 -9.38 -14.76
N ASN A 209 -2.46 -8.15 -14.76
CA ASN A 209 -2.30 -7.32 -15.96
C ASN A 209 -1.33 -7.94 -16.99
N VAL A 210 -0.40 -8.75 -16.51
CA VAL A 210 0.56 -9.49 -17.37
C VAL A 210 0.04 -10.89 -17.68
N LYS A 211 -0.53 -11.55 -16.67
CA LYS A 211 -1.00 -12.95 -16.78
C LYS A 211 -2.20 -13.10 -17.71
N TYR A 212 -3.15 -12.17 -17.60
CA TYR A 212 -4.36 -12.18 -18.42
C TYR A 212 -4.26 -11.05 -19.45
N LYS A 213 -4.46 -11.35 -20.73
CA LYS A 213 -4.68 -10.30 -21.73
C LYS A 213 -6.03 -9.66 -21.43
N MET A 214 -6.04 -8.57 -20.72
CA MET A 214 -7.25 -7.90 -20.23
C MET A 214 -7.29 -6.43 -20.60
N GLN A 215 -8.48 -5.84 -20.56
CA GLN A 215 -8.74 -4.42 -20.79
C GLN A 215 -9.62 -3.88 -19.66
N TYR A 216 -9.36 -2.66 -19.25
CA TYR A 216 -10.19 -1.91 -18.30
C TYR A 216 -11.34 -1.25 -19.04
N LEU A 217 -12.54 -1.31 -18.48
CA LEU A 217 -13.73 -0.71 -19.09
C LEU A 217 -13.73 0.82 -18.95
N THR A 218 -14.24 1.50 -19.97
CA THR A 218 -14.57 2.94 -19.92
C THR A 218 -15.92 3.17 -19.25
N GLY A 219 -16.27 4.44 -18.97
CA GLY A 219 -17.61 4.83 -18.48
C GLY A 219 -17.83 4.62 -16.99
N GLY A 220 -16.81 4.17 -16.22
CA GLY A 220 -16.89 4.01 -14.77
C GLY A 220 -16.41 5.23 -13.97
N ASP A 221 -16.09 6.34 -14.60
CA ASP A 221 -15.39 7.48 -14.01
C ASP A 221 -16.12 8.11 -12.81
N ASP A 222 -17.47 8.18 -12.89
CA ASP A 222 -18.31 8.70 -11.79
C ASP A 222 -18.22 7.86 -10.50
N SER A 223 -17.84 6.60 -10.61
CA SER A 223 -17.83 5.66 -9.49
C SER A 223 -16.39 5.29 -9.06
N PHE A 224 -15.55 4.92 -10.01
CA PHE A 224 -14.21 4.42 -9.74
C PHE A 224 -13.10 5.48 -9.86
N GLY A 225 -13.43 6.69 -10.33
CA GLY A 225 -12.49 7.76 -10.57
C GLY A 225 -12.19 7.98 -12.06
N PRO A 226 -11.60 9.13 -12.42
CA PRO A 226 -11.37 9.56 -13.80
C PRO A 226 -10.37 8.63 -14.52
N ASP A 227 -10.24 8.81 -15.83
CA ASP A 227 -9.22 8.15 -16.65
C ASP A 227 -9.16 6.62 -16.47
N PHE A 228 -10.32 5.95 -16.56
CA PHE A 228 -10.46 4.50 -16.36
C PHE A 228 -10.07 4.05 -14.93
N GLY A 229 -10.58 4.74 -13.92
CA GLY A 229 -10.30 4.43 -12.54
C GLY A 229 -8.88 4.77 -12.11
N ALA A 230 -8.33 5.89 -12.61
CA ALA A 230 -7.06 6.39 -12.10
C ALA A 230 -7.14 6.61 -10.59
N ALA A 231 -6.20 6.03 -9.87
CA ALA A 231 -6.17 6.02 -8.42
C ALA A 231 -4.80 6.45 -7.89
N LYS A 232 -4.78 6.80 -6.62
CA LYS A 232 -3.56 7.04 -5.84
C LYS A 232 -3.65 6.21 -4.56
N VAL A 233 -2.53 5.68 -4.12
CA VAL A 233 -2.44 4.95 -2.86
C VAL A 233 -1.72 5.81 -1.84
N TYR A 234 -2.38 6.03 -0.69
CA TYR A 234 -1.82 6.83 0.40
C TYR A 234 -1.56 5.97 1.64
N THR A 235 -0.70 6.50 2.48
CA THR A 235 -0.47 5.95 3.82
C THR A 235 -1.28 6.75 4.83
N ASN A 236 -1.95 6.07 5.73
CA ASN A 236 -2.69 6.64 6.84
C ASN A 236 -1.99 6.32 8.16
N GLU A 237 -2.00 7.29 9.06
CA GLU A 237 -1.51 7.15 10.43
C GLU A 237 -2.63 7.48 11.42
N ARG A 238 -2.65 6.81 12.58
CA ARG A 238 -3.54 7.26 13.64
C ARG A 238 -3.13 8.63 14.15
N LYS A 239 -4.09 9.35 14.71
CA LYS A 239 -3.86 10.66 15.33
C LYS A 239 -2.66 10.64 16.28
N ASP A 240 -1.87 11.70 16.22
CA ASP A 240 -0.71 11.97 17.09
C ASP A 240 0.44 10.95 17.02
N TRP A 241 0.33 9.87 16.23
CA TRP A 241 1.37 8.83 16.18
C TRP A 241 2.71 9.36 15.69
N ALA A 242 2.71 10.15 14.63
CA ALA A 242 3.96 10.73 14.08
C ALA A 242 4.69 11.63 15.10
N SER A 243 3.95 12.36 15.92
CA SER A 243 4.55 13.19 16.97
C SER A 243 5.04 12.37 18.17
N GLN A 244 4.41 11.25 18.45
CA GLN A 244 4.81 10.32 19.52
C GLN A 244 6.05 9.49 19.12
N CYS A 245 6.12 9.07 17.83
CA CYS A 245 7.12 8.14 17.30
C CYS A 245 7.80 8.72 16.05
N PRO A 246 8.51 9.85 16.18
CA PRO A 246 8.97 10.64 15.02
C PRO A 246 9.97 9.90 14.14
N ASN A 247 10.77 8.99 14.67
CA ASN A 247 11.72 8.24 13.86
C ASN A 247 11.04 7.13 13.05
N ALA A 248 10.12 6.37 13.67
CA ALA A 248 9.30 5.40 12.93
C ALA A 248 8.42 6.09 11.88
N ALA A 249 7.80 7.23 12.21
CA ALA A 249 7.00 8.02 11.26
C ALA A 249 7.83 8.53 10.09
N LYS A 250 9.10 8.89 10.32
CA LYS A 250 10.01 9.26 9.22
C LYS A 250 10.24 8.09 8.26
N LEU A 251 10.45 6.87 8.77
CA LEU A 251 10.51 5.68 7.91
C LEU A 251 9.21 5.56 7.10
N ILE A 252 8.06 5.61 7.75
CA ILE A 252 6.76 5.48 7.07
C ILE A 252 6.59 6.53 5.97
N ALA A 253 6.96 7.78 6.22
CA ALA A 253 6.91 8.85 5.22
C ALA A 253 7.85 8.61 4.03
N ASN A 254 9.00 7.96 4.26
CA ASN A 254 9.95 7.59 3.22
C ASN A 254 9.51 6.38 2.39
N MET A 255 8.54 5.57 2.86
CA MET A 255 8.07 4.39 2.12
C MET A 255 7.33 4.83 0.85
N LYS A 256 8.09 4.92 -0.24
CA LYS A 256 7.58 5.21 -1.58
C LYS A 256 7.93 4.05 -2.48
N PHE A 257 6.92 3.51 -3.15
CA PHE A 257 7.01 2.33 -3.98
C PHE A 257 6.89 2.69 -5.46
N SER A 258 7.30 1.80 -6.33
CA SER A 258 7.04 1.90 -7.75
C SER A 258 6.16 0.75 -8.21
N VAL A 259 5.48 0.95 -9.34
CA VAL A 259 4.68 -0.10 -9.99
C VAL A 259 5.52 -1.37 -10.24
N ASP A 260 6.79 -1.20 -10.64
CA ASP A 260 7.69 -2.33 -10.90
C ASP A 260 8.09 -3.07 -9.62
N MET A 261 8.31 -2.34 -8.51
CA MET A 261 8.58 -2.95 -7.20
C MET A 261 7.39 -3.82 -6.77
N GLU A 262 6.20 -3.23 -6.74
CA GLU A 262 5.00 -3.94 -6.29
C GLU A 262 4.67 -5.13 -7.19
N ASN A 263 4.69 -4.98 -8.51
CA ASN A 263 4.50 -6.10 -9.43
C ASN A 263 5.49 -7.24 -9.19
N THR A 264 6.77 -6.91 -8.92
CA THR A 264 7.81 -7.91 -8.65
C THR A 264 7.54 -8.67 -7.36
N TRP A 265 7.13 -7.97 -6.29
CA TRP A 265 6.85 -8.59 -4.99
C TRP A 265 5.57 -9.41 -5.03
N MET A 266 4.51 -8.84 -5.61
CA MET A 266 3.21 -9.49 -5.77
C MET A 266 3.32 -10.78 -6.59
N ASP A 267 4.11 -10.78 -7.68
CA ASP A 267 4.28 -11.98 -8.50
C ASP A 267 4.89 -13.14 -7.70
N LYS A 268 5.89 -12.87 -6.88
CA LYS A 268 6.51 -13.86 -6.00
C LYS A 268 5.54 -14.37 -4.93
N ILE A 269 4.75 -13.46 -4.33
CA ILE A 269 3.78 -13.81 -3.29
C ILE A 269 2.60 -14.58 -3.90
N LEU A 270 1.94 -14.01 -4.91
CA LEU A 270 0.68 -14.52 -5.43
C LEU A 270 0.86 -15.76 -6.34
N ASN A 271 1.79 -15.69 -7.27
CA ASN A 271 2.05 -16.75 -8.23
C ASN A 271 3.14 -17.73 -7.76
N GLY A 272 4.14 -17.25 -7.04
CA GLY A 272 5.21 -18.06 -6.46
C GLY A 272 4.86 -18.72 -5.12
N GLY A 273 3.85 -18.24 -4.42
CA GLY A 273 3.48 -18.73 -3.08
C GLY A 273 4.55 -18.46 -2.02
N GLU A 274 5.42 -17.47 -2.24
CA GLU A 274 6.49 -17.14 -1.31
C GLU A 274 5.96 -16.33 -0.12
N ASP A 275 6.57 -16.52 1.04
CA ASP A 275 6.28 -15.72 2.24
C ASP A 275 6.60 -14.25 2.02
N PRO A 276 5.68 -13.31 2.33
CA PRO A 276 5.87 -11.88 2.06
C PRO A 276 7.11 -11.28 2.75
N ALA A 277 7.43 -11.68 3.99
CA ALA A 277 8.61 -11.19 4.70
C ALA A 277 9.90 -11.73 4.07
N LYS A 278 9.88 -12.97 3.54
CA LYS A 278 10.97 -13.53 2.76
C LYS A 278 11.17 -12.76 1.46
N VAL A 279 10.10 -12.47 0.73
CA VAL A 279 10.15 -11.67 -0.52
C VAL A 279 10.76 -10.30 -0.25
N ALA A 280 10.33 -9.60 0.79
CA ALA A 280 10.87 -8.31 1.21
C ALA A 280 12.37 -8.41 1.53
N THR A 281 12.76 -9.40 2.34
CA THR A 281 14.16 -9.63 2.73
C THR A 281 15.05 -9.91 1.52
N ASP A 282 14.64 -10.81 0.64
CA ASP A 282 15.40 -11.19 -0.55
C ASP A 282 15.53 -10.03 -1.54
N TRP A 283 14.44 -9.27 -1.70
CA TRP A 283 14.48 -8.10 -2.57
C TRP A 283 15.41 -7.01 -2.04
N LEU A 284 15.39 -6.70 -0.74
CA LEU A 284 16.31 -5.73 -0.12
C LEU A 284 17.77 -6.15 -0.25
N LYS A 285 18.07 -7.45 -0.10
CA LYS A 285 19.43 -7.98 -0.33
C LYS A 285 19.89 -7.80 -1.77
N ALA A 286 18.98 -8.00 -2.73
CA ALA A 286 19.28 -7.85 -4.15
C ALA A 286 19.31 -6.37 -4.59
N ASN A 287 18.71 -5.46 -3.84
CA ASN A 287 18.58 -4.03 -4.15
C ASN A 287 19.02 -3.14 -2.98
N PRO A 288 20.26 -3.27 -2.48
CA PRO A 288 20.73 -2.56 -1.29
C PRO A 288 20.68 -1.04 -1.42
N GLY A 289 20.78 -0.49 -2.63
CA GLY A 289 20.65 0.95 -2.90
C GLY A 289 19.25 1.53 -2.58
N ALA A 290 18.22 0.70 -2.46
CA ALA A 290 16.90 1.15 -2.03
C ALA A 290 16.89 1.62 -0.56
N LEU A 291 17.82 1.10 0.26
CA LEU A 291 17.98 1.49 1.65
C LEU A 291 18.32 2.98 1.80
N ASP A 292 19.09 3.56 0.87
CA ASP A 292 19.46 4.98 0.89
C ASP A 292 18.21 5.88 0.89
N THR A 293 17.18 5.48 0.14
CA THR A 293 15.93 6.23 0.05
C THR A 293 15.01 5.93 1.22
N PHE A 294 14.76 4.65 1.52
CA PHE A 294 13.84 4.27 2.59
C PHE A 294 14.33 4.70 3.98
N LEU A 295 15.64 4.70 4.20
CA LEU A 295 16.24 5.01 5.48
C LEU A 295 16.84 6.43 5.56
N ALA A 296 16.51 7.30 4.61
CA ALA A 296 17.01 8.68 4.62
C ALA A 296 16.68 9.40 5.93
N GLY A 297 17.70 9.69 6.74
CA GLY A 297 17.57 10.35 8.04
C GLY A 297 16.86 9.53 9.12
N VAL A 298 16.69 8.22 8.92
CA VAL A 298 16.10 7.27 9.89
C VAL A 298 17.22 6.65 10.73
N THR A 299 16.98 6.53 12.04
CA THR A 299 17.86 5.84 12.99
C THR A 299 17.24 4.53 13.46
N THR A 300 18.00 3.72 14.20
CA THR A 300 17.41 2.64 14.98
C THR A 300 16.48 3.21 16.07
N VAL A 301 15.67 2.37 16.66
CA VAL A 301 14.83 2.73 17.81
C VAL A 301 15.65 3.35 18.96
N ASP A 302 16.93 2.96 19.08
CA ASP A 302 17.86 3.46 20.10
C ASP A 302 18.75 4.63 19.60
N GLY A 303 18.48 5.21 18.42
CA GLY A 303 19.18 6.38 17.89
C GLY A 303 20.52 6.09 17.19
N GLN A 304 20.83 4.83 16.86
CA GLN A 304 22.04 4.47 16.10
C GLN A 304 21.79 4.65 14.58
N PRO A 305 22.86 4.66 13.73
CA PRO A 305 22.70 4.71 12.28
C PRO A 305 21.79 3.59 11.75
N GLY A 306 20.66 3.97 11.11
CA GLY A 306 19.64 3.01 10.73
C GLY A 306 20.06 2.10 9.58
N GLU A 307 20.73 2.65 8.58
CA GLU A 307 21.15 1.91 7.38
C GLU A 307 22.12 0.78 7.72
N ASP A 308 23.14 1.05 8.56
CA ASP A 308 24.10 0.05 9.02
C ASP A 308 23.43 -1.08 9.80
N ALA A 309 22.45 -0.73 10.64
CA ALA A 309 21.69 -1.70 11.43
C ALA A 309 20.84 -2.61 10.53
N VAL A 310 20.16 -2.03 9.53
CA VAL A 310 19.34 -2.80 8.58
C VAL A 310 20.24 -3.68 7.71
N LYS A 311 21.33 -3.17 7.14
CA LYS A 311 22.32 -3.98 6.38
C LYS A 311 22.81 -5.17 7.21
N LYS A 312 23.21 -4.92 8.45
CA LYS A 312 23.62 -5.99 9.37
C LYS A 312 22.51 -7.01 9.61
N SER A 313 21.27 -6.58 9.79
CA SER A 313 20.12 -7.48 10.01
C SER A 313 19.82 -8.33 8.78
N LEU A 314 20.04 -7.78 7.59
CA LEU A 314 19.88 -8.47 6.31
C LEU A 314 21.09 -9.39 5.99
N GLY A 315 22.23 -9.22 6.64
CA GLY A 315 23.47 -9.97 6.36
C GLY A 315 24.17 -9.51 5.06
N ILE A 316 24.17 -8.22 4.78
CA ILE A 316 24.82 -7.56 3.62
C ILE A 316 25.72 -6.42 4.07
#